data_d81655a093cc409e2645abdc9177eadf
#
_entry.id   d81655a093cc409e2645abdc9177eadf
#
_cell.length_a   1.000
_cell.length_b   1.000
_cell.length_c   1.000
_cell.angle_alpha   90.00
_cell.angle_beta   90.00
_cell.angle_gamma   90.00
#
_symmetry.space_group_name_H-M   'P 1'
#
loop_
_entity.id
_entity.type
_entity.pdbx_description
1 polymer ?
#
loop_
_entity_poly.entity_id
_entity_poly.type
_entity_poly.pdbx_seq_one_letter_code
_entity_poly.pdbx_strand_id
1 'polypeptide(L)'
;QLREYMGIPLGFHWYCWHQIPFDNDYPHYFPALPWFVDGVRELQEAGVRVMPYINGRLWDTRDRGAEDFEFSRVALPAATKGEDGQPYIEAYGSKEADGSPVQLAPMCPTTPLWQERVRELVTRLFADCGVDGVYIDQIAAAEARLCMDPNHGHPLGGGHWWNEGYWRMLDAIRAKMPQDLMITSECNAEVFTRWFD
;
A
#
# COMPACT_ATOMS: atom_id res chain seq x y z
N GLN A 1 -21.53 -21.08 -1.49
CA GLN A 1 -21.48 -22.14 -0.44
C GLN A 1 -21.17 -21.58 0.95
N LEU A 2 -19.95 -20.97 1.20
CA LEU A 2 -19.59 -20.47 2.54
C LEU A 2 -20.56 -19.38 3.04
N ARG A 3 -20.90 -18.38 2.17
CA ARG A 3 -21.86 -17.34 2.50
C ARG A 3 -23.25 -17.89 2.83
N GLU A 4 -23.73 -18.85 2.04
CA GLU A 4 -25.03 -19.53 2.28
C GLU A 4 -25.01 -20.29 3.60
N TYR A 5 -23.91 -20.98 3.89
CA TYR A 5 -23.72 -21.70 5.15
C TYR A 5 -23.67 -20.77 6.36
N MET A 6 -22.94 -19.65 6.25
CA MET A 6 -22.76 -18.69 7.35
C MET A 6 -23.99 -17.79 7.57
N GLY A 7 -24.78 -17.54 6.53
CA GLY A 7 -25.94 -16.66 6.60
C GLY A 7 -25.64 -15.19 6.86
N ILE A 8 -24.37 -14.75 6.67
CA ILE A 8 -23.91 -13.39 6.92
C ILE A 8 -23.19 -12.83 5.69
N PRO A 9 -23.07 -11.49 5.57
CA PRO A 9 -22.19 -10.87 4.57
C PRO A 9 -20.76 -11.34 4.76
N LEU A 10 -20.04 -11.58 3.65
CA LEU A 10 -18.64 -11.96 3.66
C LEU A 10 -17.80 -10.92 2.93
N GLY A 11 -16.58 -10.67 3.43
CA GLY A 11 -15.51 -9.98 2.72
C GLY A 11 -14.41 -10.98 2.33
N PHE A 12 -13.76 -10.72 1.21
CA PHE A 12 -12.66 -11.51 0.70
C PHE A 12 -11.42 -10.62 0.51
N HIS A 13 -10.36 -10.88 1.28
CA HIS A 13 -9.07 -10.27 1.07
C HIS A 13 -8.35 -11.00 -0.07
N TRP A 14 -7.99 -10.28 -1.12
CA TRP A 14 -7.35 -10.85 -2.29
C TRP A 14 -5.89 -10.40 -2.40
N TYR A 15 -4.95 -11.24 -1.99
CA TYR A 15 -3.53 -10.89 -1.94
C TYR A 15 -2.86 -10.88 -3.33
N CYS A 16 -2.98 -11.96 -4.09
CA CYS A 16 -2.28 -12.11 -5.37
C CYS A 16 -3.20 -11.78 -6.57
N TRP A 17 -3.64 -10.53 -6.67
CA TRP A 17 -4.49 -10.03 -7.75
C TRP A 17 -3.69 -9.39 -8.90
N HIS A 18 -2.41 -9.12 -8.70
CA HIS A 18 -1.46 -8.42 -9.56
C HIS A 18 -0.46 -9.38 -10.21
N GLN A 19 0.28 -8.90 -11.21
CA GLN A 19 1.26 -9.71 -11.93
C GLN A 19 2.64 -9.76 -11.28
N ILE A 20 2.96 -8.81 -10.40
CA ILE A 20 4.21 -8.83 -9.65
C ILE A 20 4.21 -9.92 -8.57
N PRO A 21 5.37 -10.47 -8.18
CA PRO A 21 5.45 -11.39 -7.05
C PRO A 21 5.05 -10.70 -5.73
N PHE A 22 4.64 -11.48 -4.74
CA PHE A 22 4.34 -10.97 -3.41
C PHE A 22 5.62 -10.50 -2.71
N ASP A 23 5.56 -9.37 -2.00
CA ASP A 23 6.70 -8.67 -1.39
C ASP A 23 7.84 -8.39 -2.37
N ASN A 24 7.50 -8.04 -3.61
CA ASN A 24 8.45 -7.66 -4.64
C ASN A 24 7.82 -6.61 -5.56
N ASP A 25 8.63 -5.81 -6.22
CA ASP A 25 8.21 -4.81 -7.20
C ASP A 25 7.22 -3.75 -6.70
N TYR A 26 7.03 -3.62 -5.38
CA TYR A 26 6.15 -2.59 -4.83
C TYR A 26 6.62 -1.17 -5.20
N PRO A 27 5.72 -0.26 -5.52
CA PRO A 27 4.26 -0.34 -5.54
C PRO A 27 3.66 -0.58 -6.94
N HIS A 28 4.31 -1.31 -7.83
CA HIS A 28 3.96 -1.46 -9.25
C HIS A 28 2.90 -2.56 -9.48
N TYR A 29 1.79 -2.49 -8.76
CA TYR A 29 0.74 -3.51 -8.74
C TYR A 29 0.01 -3.68 -10.08
N PHE A 30 -0.02 -2.66 -10.92
CA PHE A 30 -0.66 -2.76 -12.22
C PHE A 30 0.34 -3.09 -13.34
N PRO A 31 -0.11 -3.86 -14.35
CA PRO A 31 -1.47 -4.32 -14.59
C PRO A 31 -1.91 -5.43 -13.61
N ALA A 32 -3.23 -5.49 -13.35
CA ALA A 32 -3.84 -6.61 -12.65
C ALA A 32 -3.74 -7.91 -13.46
N LEU A 33 -3.95 -9.05 -12.80
CA LEU A 33 -4.08 -10.32 -13.51
C LEU A 33 -5.29 -10.28 -14.46
N PRO A 34 -5.21 -10.90 -15.66
CA PRO A 34 -6.24 -10.78 -16.69
C PRO A 34 -7.65 -11.18 -16.23
N TRP A 35 -7.75 -12.10 -15.29
CA TRP A 35 -9.00 -12.63 -14.77
C TRP A 35 -9.49 -11.91 -13.49
N PHE A 36 -8.74 -10.94 -12.96
CA PHE A 36 -9.03 -10.32 -11.66
C PHE A 36 -10.37 -9.57 -11.67
N VAL A 37 -10.61 -8.72 -12.67
CA VAL A 37 -11.85 -7.92 -12.76
C VAL A 37 -13.10 -8.81 -12.90
N ASP A 38 -13.02 -9.87 -13.70
CA ASP A 38 -14.12 -10.83 -13.84
C ASP A 38 -14.35 -11.59 -12.53
N GLY A 39 -13.28 -11.99 -11.84
CA GLY A 39 -13.38 -12.63 -10.53
C GLY A 39 -13.98 -11.72 -9.46
N VAL A 40 -13.66 -10.42 -9.46
CA VAL A 40 -14.31 -9.43 -8.57
C VAL A 40 -15.81 -9.42 -8.81
N ARG A 41 -16.24 -9.32 -10.06
CA ARG A 41 -17.67 -9.31 -10.43
C ARG A 41 -18.38 -10.60 -10.02
N GLU A 42 -17.78 -11.75 -10.29
CA GLU A 42 -18.34 -13.06 -9.91
C GLU A 42 -18.54 -13.18 -8.38
N LEU A 43 -17.56 -12.73 -7.59
CA LEU A 43 -17.68 -12.72 -6.14
C LEU A 43 -18.77 -11.76 -5.65
N GLN A 44 -18.87 -10.57 -6.24
CA GLN A 44 -19.91 -9.59 -5.93
C GLN A 44 -21.31 -10.10 -6.26
N GLU A 45 -21.50 -10.76 -7.41
CA GLU A 45 -22.76 -11.41 -7.79
C GLU A 45 -23.16 -12.52 -6.80
N ALA A 46 -22.16 -13.21 -6.24
CA ALA A 46 -22.36 -14.16 -5.14
C ALA A 46 -22.57 -13.47 -3.77
N GLY A 47 -22.57 -12.13 -3.72
CA GLY A 47 -22.76 -11.32 -2.52
C GLY A 47 -21.57 -11.32 -1.57
N VAL A 48 -20.37 -11.46 -2.09
CA VAL A 48 -19.09 -11.36 -1.36
C VAL A 48 -18.43 -10.03 -1.74
N ARG A 49 -18.04 -9.23 -0.74
CA ARG A 49 -17.27 -8.00 -0.95
C ARG A 49 -15.80 -8.32 -1.17
N VAL A 50 -15.15 -7.62 -2.07
CA VAL A 50 -13.75 -7.88 -2.46
C VAL A 50 -12.85 -6.72 -2.07
N MET A 51 -11.78 -7.04 -1.33
CA MET A 51 -10.76 -6.11 -0.86
C MET A 51 -9.37 -6.61 -1.25
N PRO A 52 -8.79 -6.10 -2.35
CA PRO A 52 -7.41 -6.45 -2.70
C PRO A 52 -6.39 -5.85 -1.74
N TYR A 53 -5.28 -6.55 -1.61
CA TYR A 53 -4.12 -6.15 -0.84
C TYR A 53 -3.26 -5.15 -1.62
N ILE A 54 -2.80 -4.10 -0.94
CA ILE A 54 -1.64 -3.30 -1.35
C ILE A 54 -0.77 -3.02 -0.13
N ASN A 55 0.53 -2.77 -0.34
CA ASN A 55 1.39 -2.25 0.71
C ASN A 55 1.35 -0.71 0.69
N GLY A 56 1.08 -0.10 1.85
CA GLY A 56 0.96 1.36 2.01
C GLY A 56 2.25 2.05 2.46
N ARG A 57 3.39 1.33 2.51
CA ARG A 57 4.60 1.82 3.16
C ARG A 57 5.89 1.62 2.35
N LEU A 58 5.98 0.60 1.51
CA LEU A 58 7.22 0.11 0.96
C LEU A 58 7.37 0.35 -0.54
N TRP A 59 8.61 0.60 -0.97
CA TRP A 59 9.04 0.65 -2.37
C TRP A 59 10.23 -0.27 -2.59
N ASP A 60 10.19 -1.10 -3.63
CA ASP A 60 11.29 -1.97 -4.03
C ASP A 60 12.49 -1.14 -4.48
N THR A 61 13.67 -1.43 -3.94
CA THR A 61 14.87 -0.62 -4.18
C THR A 61 15.60 -0.96 -5.47
N ARG A 62 15.11 -1.94 -6.23
CA ARG A 62 15.72 -2.35 -7.49
C ARG A 62 15.36 -1.40 -8.63
N ASP A 63 16.36 -0.93 -9.33
CA ASP A 63 16.19 -0.25 -10.61
C ASP A 63 15.93 -1.28 -11.72
N ARG A 64 14.86 -1.09 -12.50
CA ARG A 64 14.44 -2.06 -13.53
C ARG A 64 14.49 -1.50 -14.94
N GLY A 65 15.11 -0.36 -15.14
CA GLY A 65 15.25 0.29 -16.45
C GLY A 65 13.98 0.96 -16.98
N ALA A 66 12.84 0.83 -16.30
CA ALA A 66 11.63 1.61 -16.56
C ALA A 66 11.55 2.77 -15.57
N GLU A 67 11.14 3.96 -16.01
CA GLU A 67 11.20 5.19 -15.21
C GLU A 67 10.54 5.07 -13.84
N ASP A 68 9.36 4.47 -13.77
CA ASP A 68 8.62 4.26 -12.54
C ASP A 68 9.16 3.11 -11.67
N PHE A 69 10.01 2.23 -12.22
CA PHE A 69 10.73 1.18 -11.49
C PHE A 69 12.17 1.58 -11.11
N GLU A 70 12.59 2.79 -11.43
CA GLU A 70 13.92 3.27 -11.07
C GLU A 70 13.90 3.91 -9.68
N PHE A 71 14.08 3.10 -8.65
CA PHE A 71 14.11 3.56 -7.26
C PHE A 71 15.10 4.69 -7.05
N SER A 72 16.34 4.55 -7.55
CA SER A 72 17.42 5.51 -7.35
C SER A 72 17.09 6.92 -7.87
N ARG A 73 16.23 7.04 -8.88
CA ARG A 73 15.84 8.32 -9.47
C ARG A 73 14.49 8.82 -9.02
N VAL A 74 13.53 7.91 -8.87
CA VAL A 74 12.13 8.27 -8.64
C VAL A 74 11.78 8.26 -7.16
N ALA A 75 12.03 7.13 -6.46
CA ALA A 75 11.56 6.92 -5.11
C ALA A 75 12.55 7.34 -4.02
N LEU A 76 13.84 7.20 -4.25
CA LEU A 76 14.88 7.52 -3.27
C LEU A 76 14.77 8.94 -2.66
N PRO A 77 14.40 9.99 -3.42
CA PRO A 77 14.16 11.31 -2.83
C PRO A 77 13.03 11.36 -1.81
N ALA A 78 12.10 10.40 -1.84
CA ALA A 78 10.96 10.32 -0.92
C ALA A 78 11.06 9.18 0.10
N ALA A 79 12.11 8.37 0.04
CA ALA A 79 12.35 7.31 1.00
C ALA A 79 12.76 7.88 2.37
N THR A 80 12.34 7.21 3.44
CA THR A 80 12.74 7.56 4.81
C THR A 80 14.23 7.33 5.00
N LYS A 81 14.98 8.33 5.47
CA LYS A 81 16.44 8.28 5.57
C LYS A 81 16.93 8.35 7.02
N GLY A 82 17.94 7.54 7.31
CA GLY A 82 18.65 7.54 8.59
C GLY A 82 19.61 8.73 8.76
N GLU A 83 20.36 8.72 9.86
CA GLU A 83 21.36 9.75 10.19
C GLU A 83 22.52 9.80 9.19
N ASP A 84 22.81 8.69 8.52
CA ASP A 84 23.80 8.57 7.46
C ASP A 84 23.31 9.09 6.10
N GLY A 85 22.07 9.56 6.03
CA GLY A 85 21.43 10.03 4.80
C GLY A 85 21.02 8.92 3.83
N GLN A 86 21.19 7.63 4.23
CA GLN A 86 20.79 6.49 3.41
C GLN A 86 19.34 6.07 3.72
N PRO A 87 18.61 5.51 2.74
CA PRO A 87 17.28 4.97 3.00
C PRO A 87 17.38 3.76 3.92
N TYR A 88 16.39 3.59 4.78
CA TYR A 88 16.22 2.30 5.48
C TYR A 88 15.90 1.22 4.48
N ILE A 89 16.38 -0.01 4.75
CA ILE A 89 16.12 -1.19 3.95
C ILE A 89 15.53 -2.28 4.83
N GLU A 90 14.46 -2.88 4.36
CA GLU A 90 13.77 -4.00 5.00
C GLU A 90 13.65 -5.17 4.04
N ALA A 91 13.55 -6.39 4.58
CA ALA A 91 13.36 -7.62 3.81
C ALA A 91 12.43 -8.57 4.55
N TYR A 92 11.48 -9.17 3.85
CA TYR A 92 10.41 -10.00 4.43
C TYR A 92 10.43 -11.47 3.99
N GLY A 93 11.57 -11.96 3.53
CA GLY A 93 11.75 -13.36 3.13
C GLY A 93 11.55 -13.63 1.65
N SER A 94 10.93 -12.75 0.89
CA SER A 94 10.83 -12.85 -0.57
C SER A 94 12.19 -12.78 -1.23
N LYS A 95 12.32 -13.47 -2.35
CA LYS A 95 13.59 -13.61 -3.09
C LYS A 95 13.45 -13.12 -4.51
N GLU A 96 14.51 -12.54 -4.99
CA GLU A 96 14.72 -12.23 -6.39
C GLU A 96 14.98 -13.50 -7.22
N ALA A 97 14.92 -13.38 -8.53
CA ALA A 97 15.16 -14.50 -9.44
C ALA A 97 16.56 -15.13 -9.29
N ASP A 98 17.54 -14.35 -8.83
CA ASP A 98 18.90 -14.81 -8.53
C ASP A 98 19.09 -15.40 -7.13
N GLY A 99 17.99 -15.43 -6.31
CA GLY A 99 17.99 -15.93 -4.95
C GLY A 99 18.40 -14.91 -3.89
N SER A 100 18.78 -13.68 -4.26
CA SER A 100 19.04 -12.60 -3.32
C SER A 100 17.75 -12.16 -2.61
N PRO A 101 17.82 -11.58 -1.40
CA PRO A 101 16.64 -11.05 -0.75
C PRO A 101 16.09 -9.83 -1.50
N VAL A 102 14.77 -9.73 -1.61
CA VAL A 102 14.11 -8.51 -2.05
C VAL A 102 14.34 -7.43 -0.99
N GLN A 103 14.77 -6.26 -1.42
CA GLN A 103 15.05 -5.10 -0.56
C GLN A 103 14.00 -4.02 -0.77
N LEU A 104 13.33 -3.64 0.30
CA LEU A 104 12.23 -2.69 0.29
C LEU A 104 12.57 -1.49 1.17
N ALA A 105 12.33 -0.28 0.68
CA ALA A 105 12.55 0.94 1.44
C ALA A 105 11.23 1.50 1.99
N PRO A 106 11.15 1.78 3.31
CA PRO A 106 10.03 2.54 3.86
C PRO A 106 9.99 3.95 3.27
N MET A 107 8.83 4.32 2.71
CA MET A 107 8.61 5.65 2.15
C MET A 107 8.17 6.62 3.25
N CYS A 108 8.62 7.86 3.16
CA CYS A 108 8.21 8.88 4.11
C CYS A 108 6.76 9.31 3.83
N PRO A 109 5.84 9.15 4.80
CA PRO A 109 4.41 9.40 4.59
C PRO A 109 4.06 10.88 4.37
N THR A 110 5.00 11.80 4.61
CA THR A 110 4.79 13.23 4.38
C THR A 110 5.11 13.67 2.96
N THR A 111 5.81 12.84 2.18
CA THR A 111 6.23 13.21 0.83
C THR A 111 5.08 13.16 -0.17
N PRO A 112 4.94 14.18 -1.03
CA PRO A 112 3.87 14.22 -2.03
C PRO A 112 3.89 13.02 -2.98
N LEU A 113 5.09 12.57 -3.38
CA LEU A 113 5.24 11.40 -4.26
C LEU A 113 4.59 10.16 -3.68
N TRP A 114 4.85 9.84 -2.40
CA TRP A 114 4.30 8.63 -1.79
C TRP A 114 2.79 8.75 -1.57
N GLN A 115 2.32 9.88 -1.06
CA GLN A 115 0.89 10.14 -0.88
C GLN A 115 0.12 10.00 -2.19
N GLU A 116 0.66 10.56 -3.28
CA GLU A 116 0.04 10.47 -4.60
C GLU A 116 0.04 9.04 -5.12
N ARG A 117 1.16 8.31 -4.99
CA ARG A 117 1.29 6.92 -5.48
C ARG A 117 0.26 6.00 -4.81
N VAL A 118 0.12 6.05 -3.49
CA VAL A 118 -0.86 5.20 -2.78
C VAL A 118 -2.29 5.61 -3.15
N ARG A 119 -2.57 6.92 -3.22
CA ARG A 119 -3.87 7.43 -3.63
C ARG A 119 -4.24 6.99 -5.06
N GLU A 120 -3.30 7.04 -5.99
CA GLU A 120 -3.49 6.59 -7.37
C GLU A 120 -3.83 5.09 -7.42
N LEU A 121 -3.06 4.26 -6.71
CA LEU A 121 -3.32 2.82 -6.63
C LEU A 121 -4.73 2.51 -6.15
N VAL A 122 -5.13 3.12 -5.04
CA VAL A 122 -6.48 2.94 -4.49
C VAL A 122 -7.54 3.42 -5.48
N THR A 123 -7.35 4.59 -6.09
CA THR A 123 -8.29 5.12 -7.09
C THR A 123 -8.46 4.18 -8.28
N ARG A 124 -7.37 3.61 -8.78
CA ARG A 124 -7.40 2.66 -9.90
C ARG A 124 -8.09 1.35 -9.53
N LEU A 125 -7.88 0.83 -8.32
CA LEU A 125 -8.58 -0.36 -7.85
C LEU A 125 -10.11 -0.17 -7.91
N PHE A 126 -10.61 1.00 -7.53
CA PHE A 126 -12.04 1.29 -7.63
C PHE A 126 -12.50 1.57 -9.06
N ALA A 127 -11.79 2.45 -9.77
CA ALA A 127 -12.20 2.90 -11.09
C ALA A 127 -12.07 1.80 -12.15
N ASP A 128 -10.96 1.05 -12.13
CA ASP A 128 -10.62 0.09 -13.17
C ASP A 128 -11.08 -1.34 -12.82
N CYS A 129 -11.14 -1.67 -11.51
CA CYS A 129 -11.43 -3.04 -11.07
C CYS A 129 -12.76 -3.20 -10.35
N GLY A 130 -13.41 -2.11 -9.92
CA GLY A 130 -14.74 -2.13 -9.31
C GLY A 130 -14.81 -2.82 -7.95
N VAL A 131 -13.73 -2.77 -7.16
CA VAL A 131 -13.64 -3.44 -5.86
C VAL A 131 -14.49 -2.76 -4.78
N ASP A 132 -14.82 -3.47 -3.69
CA ASP A 132 -15.63 -2.97 -2.58
C ASP A 132 -14.82 -2.33 -1.45
N GLY A 133 -13.53 -2.49 -1.47
CA GLY A 133 -12.62 -1.95 -0.47
C GLY A 133 -11.17 -2.17 -0.84
N VAL A 134 -10.26 -1.80 0.08
CA VAL A 134 -8.84 -2.06 -0.05
C VAL A 134 -8.24 -2.40 1.31
N TYR A 135 -7.35 -3.38 1.33
CA TYR A 135 -6.50 -3.66 2.47
C TYR A 135 -5.14 -3.01 2.22
N ILE A 136 -4.82 -2.00 3.04
CA ILE A 136 -3.57 -1.24 2.93
C ILE A 136 -2.64 -1.69 4.05
N ASP A 137 -1.72 -2.56 3.70
CA ASP A 137 -0.79 -3.18 4.65
C ASP A 137 0.22 -2.21 5.25
N GLN A 138 0.71 -2.54 6.45
CA GLN A 138 1.77 -1.90 7.22
C GLN A 138 1.50 -0.48 7.74
N ILE A 139 0.50 0.25 7.29
CA ILE A 139 0.24 1.61 7.78
C ILE A 139 0.00 1.61 9.30
N ALA A 140 -0.82 0.68 9.79
CA ALA A 140 -1.19 0.61 11.20
C ALA A 140 -0.36 -0.41 12.01
N ALA A 141 0.47 -1.22 11.37
CA ALA A 141 1.22 -2.30 11.99
C ALA A 141 2.71 -2.01 12.13
N ALA A 142 3.32 -1.42 11.10
CA ALA A 142 4.76 -1.24 11.09
C ALA A 142 5.20 -0.06 11.96
N GLU A 143 6.36 -0.23 12.59
CA GLU A 143 6.97 0.83 13.40
C GLU A 143 7.28 2.08 12.56
N ALA A 144 7.08 3.24 13.17
CA ALA A 144 7.56 4.50 12.64
C ALA A 144 9.09 4.50 12.53
N ARG A 145 9.63 5.13 11.49
CA ARG A 145 11.07 5.33 11.34
C ARG A 145 11.43 6.79 11.65
N LEU A 146 12.61 6.99 12.23
CA LEU A 146 13.20 8.31 12.26
C LEU A 146 13.50 8.74 10.82
N CYS A 147 13.28 10.01 10.49
CA CYS A 147 13.67 10.52 9.18
C CYS A 147 14.49 11.79 9.31
N MET A 148 15.68 11.76 8.73
CA MET A 148 16.67 12.83 8.80
C MET A 148 16.77 13.62 7.48
N ASP A 149 15.85 13.44 6.54
CA ASP A 149 15.83 14.22 5.32
C ASP A 149 15.13 15.57 5.51
N PRO A 150 15.86 16.71 5.39
CA PRO A 150 15.30 18.05 5.62
C PRO A 150 14.29 18.47 4.54
N ASN A 151 14.23 17.76 3.42
CA ASN A 151 13.36 18.10 2.29
C ASN A 151 11.96 17.49 2.40
N HIS A 152 11.69 16.67 3.41
CA HIS A 152 10.41 15.97 3.56
C HIS A 152 9.31 16.79 4.26
N GLY A 153 9.63 18.04 4.66
CA GLY A 153 8.63 18.96 5.20
C GLY A 153 8.12 18.64 6.61
N HIS A 154 8.89 17.87 7.39
CA HIS A 154 8.63 17.55 8.79
C HIS A 154 9.88 17.84 9.66
N PRO A 155 9.75 17.93 11.00
CA PRO A 155 10.91 18.00 11.91
C PRO A 155 11.80 16.76 11.76
N LEU A 156 13.12 16.94 11.80
CA LEU A 156 14.06 15.83 11.72
C LEU A 156 13.91 14.86 12.89
N GLY A 157 14.14 13.60 12.64
CA GLY A 157 14.02 12.54 13.62
C GLY A 157 12.63 11.94 13.70
N GLY A 158 12.17 11.64 14.91
CA GLY A 158 10.85 11.07 15.18
C GLY A 158 9.81 12.13 15.51
N GLY A 159 8.55 11.70 15.57
CA GLY A 159 7.46 12.55 16.01
C GLY A 159 6.11 12.10 15.46
N HIS A 160 5.05 12.74 15.94
CA HIS A 160 3.68 12.43 15.48
C HIS A 160 3.42 12.79 14.00
N TRP A 161 4.32 13.54 13.37
CA TRP A 161 4.27 13.86 11.95
C TRP A 161 4.20 12.62 11.04
N TRP A 162 4.71 11.46 11.52
CA TRP A 162 4.60 10.17 10.83
C TRP A 162 3.13 9.76 10.67
N ASN A 163 2.40 9.76 11.76
CA ASN A 163 0.96 9.47 11.73
C ASN A 163 0.19 10.52 10.95
N GLU A 164 0.50 11.81 11.16
CA GLU A 164 -0.14 12.91 10.41
C GLU A 164 0.07 12.80 8.90
N GLY A 165 1.22 12.31 8.47
CA GLY A 165 1.47 12.02 7.06
C GLY A 165 0.50 10.98 6.51
N TYR A 166 0.32 9.88 7.22
CA TYR A 166 -0.68 8.87 6.86
C TYR A 166 -2.11 9.37 6.98
N TRP A 167 -2.43 10.18 7.99
CA TRP A 167 -3.77 10.76 8.10
C TRP A 167 -4.12 11.62 6.89
N ARG A 168 -3.22 12.48 6.44
CA ARG A 168 -3.41 13.28 5.22
C ARG A 168 -3.62 12.42 3.98
N MET A 169 -2.83 11.35 3.86
CA MET A 169 -2.96 10.39 2.76
C MET A 169 -4.34 9.69 2.79
N LEU A 170 -4.75 9.19 3.95
CA LEU A 170 -6.04 8.52 4.13
C LEU A 170 -7.23 9.48 3.97
N ASP A 171 -7.14 10.72 4.45
CA ASP A 171 -8.15 11.76 4.18
C ASP A 171 -8.30 12.02 2.67
N ALA A 172 -7.17 12.12 1.95
CA ALA A 172 -7.19 12.33 0.50
C ALA A 172 -7.78 11.13 -0.26
N ILE A 173 -7.54 9.90 0.21
CA ILE A 173 -8.16 8.69 -0.32
C ILE A 173 -9.65 8.71 -0.05
N ARG A 174 -10.08 8.87 1.20
CA ARG A 174 -11.50 8.90 1.59
C ARG A 174 -12.30 9.98 0.84
N ALA A 175 -11.71 11.13 0.60
CA ALA A 175 -12.36 12.22 -0.15
C ALA A 175 -12.67 11.86 -1.62
N LYS A 176 -12.00 10.86 -2.19
CA LYS A 176 -12.18 10.39 -3.57
C LYS A 176 -13.04 9.12 -3.67
N MET A 177 -13.26 8.45 -2.57
CA MET A 177 -13.96 7.16 -2.53
C MET A 177 -15.45 7.33 -2.26
N PRO A 178 -16.32 6.46 -2.82
CA PRO A 178 -17.67 6.27 -2.33
C PRO A 178 -17.69 5.97 -0.82
N GLN A 179 -18.73 6.45 -0.12
CA GLN A 179 -18.82 6.35 1.34
C GLN A 179 -18.93 4.91 1.87
N ASP A 180 -19.38 3.98 1.04
CA ASP A 180 -19.59 2.58 1.37
C ASP A 180 -18.38 1.69 1.07
N LEU A 181 -17.27 2.28 0.59
CA LEU A 181 -16.04 1.54 0.35
C LEU A 181 -15.24 1.37 1.63
N MET A 182 -14.76 0.14 1.84
CA MET A 182 -14.01 -0.24 3.03
C MET A 182 -12.52 0.03 2.86
N ILE A 183 -11.88 0.53 3.91
CA ILE A 183 -10.43 0.54 4.04
C ILE A 183 -10.06 -0.23 5.30
N THR A 184 -9.18 -1.22 5.16
CA THR A 184 -8.63 -1.98 6.27
C THR A 184 -7.11 -1.99 6.23
N SER A 185 -6.48 -2.45 7.30
CA SER A 185 -5.04 -2.57 7.41
C SER A 185 -4.66 -3.83 8.20
N GLU A 186 -3.38 -4.18 8.25
CA GLU A 186 -2.87 -5.38 8.91
C GLU A 186 -3.22 -5.42 10.40
N CYS A 187 -2.96 -4.35 11.10
CA CYS A 187 -3.33 -4.17 12.49
C CYS A 187 -4.21 -2.93 12.63
N ASN A 188 -4.90 -2.82 13.71
CA ASN A 188 -5.74 -1.68 13.97
C ASN A 188 -5.16 -0.87 15.13
N ALA A 189 -4.25 0.04 14.81
CA ALA A 189 -3.74 0.98 15.79
C ALA A 189 -4.77 2.08 16.06
N GLU A 190 -4.97 2.40 17.35
CA GLU A 190 -5.98 3.37 17.82
C GLU A 190 -5.94 4.70 17.06
N VAL A 191 -4.75 5.16 16.71
CA VAL A 191 -4.53 6.42 15.99
C VAL A 191 -5.12 6.47 14.58
N PHE A 192 -5.53 5.33 14.03
CA PHE A 192 -6.10 5.19 12.67
C PHE A 192 -7.58 4.82 12.65
N THR A 193 -8.24 4.66 13.79
CA THR A 193 -9.66 4.22 13.89
C THR A 193 -10.65 5.11 13.16
N ARG A 194 -10.28 6.35 12.86
CA ARG A 194 -11.11 7.27 12.06
C ARG A 194 -11.22 6.84 10.59
N TRP A 195 -10.24 6.14 10.06
CA TRP A 195 -10.10 5.87 8.63
C TRP A 195 -10.30 4.40 8.26
N PHE A 196 -10.07 3.49 9.19
CA PHE A 196 -10.24 2.05 8.96
C PHE A 196 -11.60 1.57 9.48
N ASP A 197 -12.22 0.65 8.69
CA ASP A 197 -13.52 0.05 8.96
C ASP A 197 -13.41 -1.26 9.73
#